data_62c8c3f60d44bf51b9b183515fea033e
#
_entry.id   62c8c3f60d44bf51b9b183515fea033e
#
_cell.length_a   1.000
_cell.length_b   1.000
_cell.length_c   1.000
_cell.angle_alpha   90.00
_cell.angle_beta   90.00
_cell.angle_gamma   90.00
#
_symmetry.space_group_name_H-M   'P 1'
#
loop_
_entity.id
_entity.type
_entity.pdbx_description
1 polymer ?
#
loop_
_entity_poly.entity_id
_entity_poly.type
_entity_poly.pdbx_seq_one_letter_code
_entity_poly.pdbx_strand_id
1 'polypeptide(L)'
;VRPVPILPCAASPAHISASWSRNSPRNGRQAGRESALRERRGAERRRAAGAGPNRRLVFVDRVLVALVALRLGLPHAALAELFEVDRSTVSNAIREIRPLPPARGFAVPDRPGLRLRTLEDVFAYAAAESVDLRIDGTEVQVRRPAPGRPGRKAFVSGKRRQNTVKTTTFSDGQGRALFSGVVRRGRMHDQTAVRSEGIAEQFRQHPQVEAEVDEGCRGLANELPDQVSAPPHKLKDDAPLGERHARREARRRQSSRRICVEHANAEYKQWRPMQRYTGRREDFAETHLAIAALVSDRSARRTTRRTTSTELVLARPNAC
;
A
#
# COMPACT_ATOMS: atom_id res chain seq x y z
N VAL A 1 -16.97 26.55 -34.68
CA VAL A 1 -16.14 25.41 -34.19
C VAL A 1 -14.91 26.05 -33.51
N ARG A 2 -14.90 26.09 -32.18
CA ARG A 2 -13.74 26.58 -31.41
C ARG A 2 -12.81 25.36 -31.16
N PRO A 3 -11.49 25.51 -31.31
CA PRO A 3 -10.55 24.42 -31.01
C PRO A 3 -10.51 24.19 -29.49
N VAL A 4 -10.60 22.91 -29.12
CA VAL A 4 -10.40 22.39 -27.76
C VAL A 4 -8.95 22.67 -27.36
N PRO A 5 -8.66 23.22 -26.17
CA PRO A 5 -7.28 23.36 -25.70
C PRO A 5 -6.70 21.98 -25.41
N ILE A 6 -5.61 21.66 -26.07
CA ILE A 6 -4.78 20.49 -25.79
C ILE A 6 -4.14 20.73 -24.43
N LEU A 7 -4.56 19.98 -23.43
CA LEU A 7 -3.87 19.87 -22.14
C LEU A 7 -2.44 19.34 -22.37
N PRO A 8 -1.42 19.90 -21.72
CA PRO A 8 -0.06 19.42 -21.90
C PRO A 8 0.06 18.00 -21.32
N CYS A 9 0.18 17.07 -22.23
CA CYS A 9 0.47 15.67 -21.98
C CYS A 9 1.89 15.55 -21.46
N ALA A 10 2.06 14.77 -20.40
CA ALA A 10 3.30 14.11 -19.97
C ALA A 10 4.40 15.03 -19.42
N ALA A 11 4.67 14.84 -18.14
CA ALA A 11 5.94 15.21 -17.56
C ALA A 11 7.09 14.66 -18.40
N SER A 12 7.90 15.59 -18.95
CA SER A 12 9.07 15.29 -19.78
C SER A 12 10.00 14.29 -19.08
N PRO A 13 10.71 13.41 -19.82
CA PRO A 13 11.73 12.51 -19.28
C PRO A 13 12.78 13.21 -18.41
N ALA A 14 13.04 14.50 -18.63
CA ALA A 14 13.94 15.31 -17.82
C ALA A 14 13.46 15.50 -16.37
N HIS A 15 12.15 15.54 -16.13
CA HIS A 15 11.58 15.62 -14.77
C HIS A 15 11.72 14.29 -14.00
N ILE A 16 11.76 13.18 -14.70
CA ILE A 16 11.90 11.83 -14.13
C ILE A 16 13.35 11.59 -13.70
N SER A 17 14.33 12.05 -14.48
CA SER A 17 15.74 11.94 -14.11
C SER A 17 16.10 12.83 -12.90
N ALA A 18 15.44 13.98 -12.76
CA ALA A 18 15.62 14.88 -11.60
C ALA A 18 15.04 14.31 -10.30
N SER A 19 14.08 13.38 -10.35
CA SER A 19 13.56 12.70 -9.14
C SER A 19 14.49 11.58 -8.67
N TRP A 20 15.21 10.94 -9.58
CA TRP A 20 16.20 9.90 -9.26
C TRP A 20 17.47 10.45 -8.61
N SER A 21 17.95 11.60 -9.07
CA SER A 21 19.10 12.29 -8.46
C SER A 21 18.78 12.85 -7.07
N ARG A 22 17.50 13.11 -6.76
CA ARG A 22 17.05 13.53 -5.43
C ARG A 22 17.00 12.41 -4.40
N ASN A 23 16.91 11.14 -4.81
CA ASN A 23 16.95 9.96 -3.95
C ASN A 23 18.35 9.31 -3.85
N SER A 24 19.36 9.96 -4.37
CA SER A 24 20.78 9.66 -4.19
C SER A 24 21.18 9.72 -2.69
N PRO A 25 22.29 9.09 -2.27
CA PRO A 25 22.85 9.18 -0.91
C PRO A 25 23.00 10.60 -0.36
N ARG A 26 23.00 11.63 -1.22
CA ARG A 26 22.96 13.04 -0.84
C ARG A 26 21.64 13.41 -0.11
N ASN A 27 20.50 12.82 -0.47
CA ASN A 27 19.21 13.12 0.16
C ASN A 27 19.03 12.45 1.53
N GLY A 28 19.62 11.27 1.75
CA GLY A 28 19.68 10.69 3.09
C GLY A 28 20.44 11.60 4.08
N ARG A 29 21.46 12.33 3.58
CA ARG A 29 22.17 13.35 4.36
C ARG A 29 21.32 14.61 4.59
N GLN A 30 20.46 14.96 3.63
CA GLN A 30 19.60 16.16 3.72
C GLN A 30 18.41 15.93 4.66
N ALA A 31 17.74 14.79 4.57
CA ALA A 31 16.68 14.38 5.51
C ALA A 31 17.22 14.24 6.95
N GLY A 32 18.44 13.69 7.11
CA GLY A 32 19.12 13.65 8.40
C GLY A 32 19.51 15.03 8.94
N ARG A 33 19.77 16.02 8.06
CA ARG A 33 20.01 17.41 8.44
C ARG A 33 18.76 18.11 8.92
N GLU A 34 17.64 17.93 8.22
CA GLU A 34 16.36 18.55 8.60
C GLU A 34 15.80 17.95 9.89
N SER A 35 15.92 16.64 10.09
CA SER A 35 15.56 15.98 11.35
C SER A 35 16.42 16.49 12.50
N ALA A 36 17.75 16.60 12.32
CA ALA A 36 18.66 17.13 13.32
C ALA A 36 18.45 18.62 13.61
N LEU A 37 17.95 19.39 12.63
CA LEU A 37 17.57 20.79 12.82
C LEU A 37 16.29 20.91 13.64
N ARG A 38 15.29 20.08 13.37
CA ARG A 38 14.04 19.98 14.15
C ARG A 38 14.28 19.54 15.60
N GLU A 39 15.15 18.53 15.80
CA GLU A 39 15.55 18.07 17.15
C GLU A 39 16.24 19.16 17.98
N ARG A 40 16.93 20.12 17.34
CA ARG A 40 17.59 21.24 18.00
C ARG A 40 16.71 22.47 18.19
N ARG A 41 15.42 22.38 17.90
CA ARG A 41 14.47 23.51 18.00
C ARG A 41 14.93 24.76 17.23
N GLY A 42 15.54 24.56 16.05
CA GLY A 42 16.01 25.66 15.19
C GLY A 42 17.38 26.25 15.56
N ALA A 43 18.07 25.75 16.59
CA ALA A 43 19.40 26.24 16.93
C ALA A 43 20.44 25.87 15.86
N GLU A 44 21.35 26.80 15.56
CA GLU A 44 22.42 26.58 14.60
C GLU A 44 23.39 25.46 15.04
N ARG A 45 23.99 24.83 14.07
CA ARG A 45 24.92 23.73 14.31
C ARG A 45 26.24 24.27 14.85
N ARG A 46 26.60 23.87 16.07
CA ARG A 46 27.87 24.30 16.72
C ARG A 46 29.16 23.73 16.07
N ARG A 47 29.05 22.69 15.24
CA ARG A 47 30.22 22.05 14.59
C ARG A 47 30.00 21.97 13.07
N ALA A 48 31.08 22.05 12.30
CA ALA A 48 31.05 21.90 10.84
C ALA A 48 30.44 20.60 10.38
N ALA A 49 29.96 20.58 9.16
CA ALA A 49 29.39 19.37 8.56
C ALA A 49 30.46 18.28 8.43
N GLY A 50 30.27 17.12 9.06
CA GLY A 50 31.28 16.05 9.09
C GLY A 50 32.12 15.96 10.35
N ALA A 51 32.09 16.97 11.23
CA ALA A 51 32.86 17.00 12.51
C ALA A 51 32.24 16.11 13.62
N GLY A 52 31.36 15.19 13.33
CA GLY A 52 30.84 14.19 14.26
C GLY A 52 31.59 12.86 14.15
N PRO A 53 31.43 11.95 15.14
CA PRO A 53 32.01 10.62 15.03
C PRO A 53 31.47 9.91 13.75
N ASN A 54 32.33 9.14 13.10
CA ASN A 54 31.97 8.34 11.96
C ASN A 54 30.83 7.37 12.35
N ARG A 55 29.83 7.25 11.50
CA ARG A 55 28.73 6.31 11.73
C ARG A 55 29.27 4.89 11.61
N ARG A 56 29.08 4.05 12.61
CA ARG A 56 29.45 2.62 12.58
C ARG A 56 28.74 1.89 11.44
N LEU A 57 27.47 2.21 11.19
CA LEU A 57 26.72 1.64 10.09
C LEU A 57 26.78 2.55 8.86
N VAL A 58 27.28 2.04 7.74
CA VAL A 58 27.19 2.71 6.44
C VAL A 58 25.74 2.72 5.94
N PHE A 59 25.44 3.44 4.87
CA PHE A 59 24.04 3.60 4.41
C PHE A 59 23.38 2.26 4.12
N VAL A 60 24.09 1.33 3.47
CA VAL A 60 23.57 -0.01 3.12
C VAL A 60 23.21 -0.80 4.38
N ASP A 61 24.09 -0.79 5.40
CA ASP A 61 23.81 -1.49 6.66
C ASP A 61 22.59 -0.92 7.37
N ARG A 62 22.40 0.40 7.35
CA ARG A 62 21.20 1.04 7.91
C ARG A 62 19.92 0.61 7.18
N VAL A 63 20.01 0.48 5.84
CA VAL A 63 18.91 -0.07 5.04
C VAL A 63 18.63 -1.51 5.42
N LEU A 64 19.67 -2.36 5.55
CA LEU A 64 19.52 -3.75 5.98
C LEU A 64 18.90 -3.86 7.37
N VAL A 65 19.39 -3.10 8.34
CA VAL A 65 18.80 -3.04 9.70
C VAL A 65 17.32 -2.71 9.64
N ALA A 66 16.93 -1.70 8.87
CA ALA A 66 15.53 -1.29 8.74
C ALA A 66 14.68 -2.38 8.04
N LEU A 67 15.19 -3.00 6.97
CA LEU A 67 14.50 -4.08 6.27
C LEU A 67 14.31 -5.31 7.16
N VAL A 68 15.34 -5.73 7.90
CA VAL A 68 15.27 -6.86 8.84
C VAL A 68 14.28 -6.56 9.97
N ALA A 69 14.31 -5.33 10.53
CA ALA A 69 13.36 -4.89 11.54
C ALA A 69 11.91 -4.96 11.02
N LEU A 70 11.64 -4.41 9.83
CA LEU A 70 10.31 -4.41 9.22
C LEU A 70 9.87 -5.81 8.79
N ARG A 71 10.78 -6.63 8.28
CA ARG A 71 10.45 -7.97 7.78
C ARG A 71 10.19 -8.96 8.89
N LEU A 72 11.08 -9.03 9.88
CA LEU A 72 11.09 -10.04 10.92
C LEU A 72 10.50 -9.55 12.25
N GLY A 73 10.46 -8.24 12.48
CA GLY A 73 9.98 -7.64 13.74
C GLY A 73 10.87 -7.96 14.93
N LEU A 74 12.17 -8.14 14.70
CA LEU A 74 13.13 -8.41 15.76
C LEU A 74 13.21 -7.23 16.73
N PRO A 75 13.39 -7.49 18.03
CA PRO A 75 13.70 -6.44 19.01
C PRO A 75 14.97 -5.68 18.63
N HIS A 76 15.00 -4.36 18.90
CA HIS A 76 16.18 -3.55 18.59
C HIS A 76 17.44 -4.03 19.34
N ALA A 77 17.29 -4.67 20.51
CA ALA A 77 18.42 -5.28 21.22
C ALA A 77 19.02 -6.43 20.43
N ALA A 78 18.19 -7.34 19.87
CA ALA A 78 18.68 -8.44 19.06
C ALA A 78 19.36 -7.97 17.75
N LEU A 79 18.83 -6.88 17.15
CA LEU A 79 19.47 -6.26 15.99
C LEU A 79 20.78 -5.58 16.36
N ALA A 80 20.89 -5.02 17.56
CA ALA A 80 22.12 -4.41 18.07
C ALA A 80 23.25 -5.43 18.18
N GLU A 81 22.95 -6.61 18.74
CA GLU A 81 23.89 -7.74 18.79
C GLU A 81 24.27 -8.25 17.38
N LEU A 82 23.27 -8.43 16.51
CA LEU A 82 23.50 -8.94 15.15
C LEU A 82 24.40 -8.02 14.30
N PHE A 83 24.32 -6.71 14.50
CA PHE A 83 25.10 -5.70 13.75
C PHE A 83 26.26 -5.10 14.59
N GLU A 84 26.55 -5.65 15.76
CA GLU A 84 27.62 -5.22 16.67
C GLU A 84 27.61 -3.70 16.96
N VAL A 85 26.42 -3.16 17.22
CA VAL A 85 26.21 -1.73 17.49
C VAL A 85 25.28 -1.52 18.67
N ASP A 86 25.23 -0.29 19.18
CA ASP A 86 24.31 0.06 20.26
C ASP A 86 22.85 0.04 19.76
N ARG A 87 21.92 -0.31 20.66
CA ARG A 87 20.48 -0.27 20.42
C ARG A 87 19.99 1.10 19.93
N SER A 88 20.61 2.18 20.39
CA SER A 88 20.33 3.54 19.95
C SER A 88 20.68 3.74 18.46
N THR A 89 21.80 3.16 18.02
CA THR A 89 22.21 3.17 16.61
C THR A 89 21.21 2.47 15.72
N VAL A 90 20.70 1.29 16.13
CA VAL A 90 19.63 0.57 15.45
C VAL A 90 18.35 1.43 15.36
N SER A 91 17.93 2.01 16.49
CA SER A 91 16.72 2.85 16.53
C SER A 91 16.83 4.06 15.61
N ASN A 92 18.01 4.70 15.56
CA ASN A 92 18.28 5.83 14.68
C ASN A 92 18.32 5.40 13.20
N ALA A 93 18.91 4.24 12.87
CA ALA A 93 18.94 3.72 11.52
C ALA A 93 17.51 3.45 11.01
N ILE A 94 16.66 2.79 11.80
CA ILE A 94 15.28 2.53 11.44
C ILE A 94 14.50 3.83 11.25
N ARG A 95 14.65 4.80 12.14
CA ARG A 95 13.98 6.11 12.06
C ARG A 95 14.40 6.91 10.82
N GLU A 96 15.67 6.80 10.41
CA GLU A 96 16.21 7.47 9.23
C GLU A 96 15.74 6.83 7.91
N ILE A 97 15.69 5.50 7.87
CA ILE A 97 15.40 4.75 6.63
C ILE A 97 13.91 4.60 6.38
N ARG A 98 13.10 4.38 7.43
CA ARG A 98 11.67 4.10 7.30
C ARG A 98 10.87 5.11 6.46
N PRO A 99 11.11 6.42 6.50
CA PRO A 99 10.40 7.38 5.66
C PRO A 99 10.85 7.40 4.18
N LEU A 100 11.97 6.80 3.83
CA LEU A 100 12.53 6.90 2.47
C LEU A 100 11.73 6.12 1.41
N PRO A 101 11.29 4.86 1.63
CA PRO A 101 10.48 4.15 0.66
C PRO A 101 9.18 4.88 0.27
N PRO A 102 8.33 5.34 1.21
CA PRO A 102 7.10 6.05 0.85
C PRO A 102 7.37 7.42 0.21
N ALA A 103 8.44 8.13 0.60
CA ALA A 103 8.80 9.40 -0.02
C ALA A 103 9.14 9.25 -1.52
N ARG A 104 9.60 8.06 -1.92
CA ARG A 104 9.83 7.74 -3.34
C ARG A 104 8.54 7.53 -4.13
N GLY A 105 7.45 7.17 -3.49
CA GLY A 105 6.19 6.78 -4.12
C GLY A 105 6.14 5.29 -4.49
N PHE A 106 4.99 4.85 -4.95
CA PHE A 106 4.69 3.47 -5.34
C PHE A 106 5.18 3.19 -6.77
N ALA A 107 5.64 1.96 -7.01
CA ALA A 107 6.15 1.55 -8.30
C ALA A 107 5.02 1.32 -9.30
N VAL A 108 5.26 1.69 -10.54
CA VAL A 108 4.40 1.33 -11.67
C VAL A 108 4.99 0.10 -12.34
N PRO A 109 4.18 -0.95 -12.58
CA PRO A 109 4.63 -2.11 -13.32
C PRO A 109 5.14 -1.74 -14.72
N ASP A 110 6.21 -2.38 -15.14
CA ASP A 110 6.83 -2.21 -16.46
C ASP A 110 7.29 -0.77 -16.79
N ARG A 111 7.21 0.16 -15.82
CA ARG A 111 7.61 1.57 -15.94
C ARG A 111 8.56 1.97 -14.79
N PRO A 112 9.81 1.54 -14.76
CA PRO A 112 10.69 1.67 -13.58
C PRO A 112 11.01 3.11 -13.18
N GLY A 113 10.82 4.08 -14.07
CA GLY A 113 11.01 5.52 -13.80
C GLY A 113 9.78 6.23 -13.25
N LEU A 114 8.60 5.64 -13.37
CA LEU A 114 7.32 6.26 -12.96
C LEU A 114 6.97 5.85 -11.53
N ARG A 115 6.40 6.80 -10.77
CA ARG A 115 5.99 6.60 -9.38
C ARG A 115 4.65 7.26 -9.11
N LEU A 116 3.75 6.51 -8.48
CA LEU A 116 2.46 7.00 -8.01
C LEU A 116 2.63 7.53 -6.59
N ARG A 117 2.19 8.75 -6.32
CA ARG A 117 2.33 9.41 -5.02
C ARG A 117 1.00 9.82 -4.42
N THR A 118 0.02 10.06 -5.25
CA THR A 118 -1.33 10.48 -4.89
C THR A 118 -2.35 9.48 -5.41
N LEU A 119 -3.57 9.57 -4.90
CA LEU A 119 -4.68 8.79 -5.41
C LEU A 119 -5.01 9.19 -6.86
N GLU A 120 -4.89 10.47 -7.19
CA GLU A 120 -5.04 11.00 -8.55
C GLU A 120 -4.04 10.36 -9.53
N ASP A 121 -2.77 10.20 -9.13
CA ASP A 121 -1.77 9.51 -9.95
C ASP A 121 -2.20 8.07 -10.28
N VAL A 122 -2.84 7.38 -9.32
CA VAL A 122 -3.34 6.00 -9.52
C VAL A 122 -4.43 5.95 -10.57
N PHE A 123 -5.39 6.87 -10.48
CA PHE A 123 -6.50 6.94 -11.43
C PHE A 123 -6.04 7.40 -12.81
N ALA A 124 -5.15 8.38 -12.88
CA ALA A 124 -4.56 8.80 -14.14
C ALA A 124 -3.78 7.66 -14.82
N TYR A 125 -3.02 6.88 -14.04
CA TYR A 125 -2.32 5.69 -14.53
C TYR A 125 -3.31 4.63 -15.00
N ALA A 126 -4.33 4.31 -14.21
CA ALA A 126 -5.33 3.31 -14.56
C ALA A 126 -6.08 3.68 -15.84
N ALA A 127 -6.42 4.96 -16.01
CA ALA A 127 -7.04 5.51 -17.21
C ALA A 127 -6.15 5.40 -18.45
N ALA A 128 -4.87 5.75 -18.31
CA ALA A 128 -3.92 5.77 -19.42
C ALA A 128 -3.53 4.36 -19.92
N GLU A 129 -3.42 3.40 -19.00
CA GLU A 129 -2.97 2.03 -19.31
C GLU A 129 -4.14 1.01 -19.33
N SER A 130 -5.39 1.47 -19.22
CA SER A 130 -6.59 0.62 -19.17
C SER A 130 -6.48 -0.48 -18.10
N VAL A 131 -6.10 -0.09 -16.90
CA VAL A 131 -5.91 -1.01 -15.78
C VAL A 131 -7.16 -1.05 -14.93
N ASP A 132 -7.76 -2.23 -14.78
CA ASP A 132 -8.83 -2.46 -13.82
C ASP A 132 -8.25 -2.45 -12.39
N LEU A 133 -8.76 -1.58 -11.55
CA LEU A 133 -8.34 -1.49 -10.17
C LEU A 133 -9.00 -2.57 -9.30
N ARG A 134 -8.27 -3.01 -8.30
CA ARG A 134 -8.79 -3.85 -7.21
C ARG A 134 -8.63 -3.07 -5.92
N ILE A 135 -9.75 -2.75 -5.29
CA ILE A 135 -9.79 -1.97 -4.04
C ILE A 135 -10.19 -2.89 -2.91
N ASP A 136 -9.35 -2.97 -1.88
CA ASP A 136 -9.58 -3.84 -0.73
C ASP A 136 -9.20 -3.14 0.58
N GLY A 137 -9.88 -3.53 1.66
CA GLY A 137 -9.62 -3.03 3.00
C GLY A 137 -8.71 -3.96 3.79
N THR A 138 -7.49 -3.53 4.08
CA THR A 138 -6.58 -4.29 4.95
C THR A 138 -6.71 -3.86 6.40
N GLU A 139 -6.89 -4.82 7.30
CA GLU A 139 -7.05 -4.59 8.74
C GLU A 139 -5.92 -5.25 9.53
N VAL A 140 -5.21 -4.45 10.34
CA VAL A 140 -4.05 -4.88 11.13
C VAL A 140 -4.35 -4.71 12.62
N GLN A 141 -4.06 -5.75 13.41
CA GLN A 141 -4.15 -5.69 14.87
C GLN A 141 -3.06 -4.77 15.43
N VAL A 142 -3.46 -3.86 16.33
CA VAL A 142 -2.55 -2.96 17.04
C VAL A 142 -2.67 -3.15 18.55
N ARG A 143 -1.70 -2.63 19.31
CA ARG A 143 -1.73 -2.69 20.78
C ARG A 143 -2.97 -1.98 21.31
N ARG A 144 -3.55 -2.55 22.36
CA ARG A 144 -4.61 -1.93 23.12
C ARG A 144 -4.11 -0.65 23.77
N PRO A 145 -4.83 0.48 23.64
CA PRO A 145 -4.48 1.70 24.38
C PRO A 145 -4.48 1.45 25.89
N ALA A 146 -3.65 2.18 26.61
CA ALA A 146 -3.64 2.14 28.06
C ALA A 146 -5.03 2.47 28.64
N PRO A 147 -5.40 1.90 29.79
CA PRO A 147 -6.65 2.25 30.49
C PRO A 147 -6.73 3.76 30.70
N GLY A 148 -7.93 4.33 30.58
CA GLY A 148 -8.16 5.76 30.78
C GLY A 148 -7.84 6.67 29.58
N ARG A 149 -7.12 6.22 28.54
CA ARG A 149 -6.90 7.04 27.36
C ARG A 149 -8.16 7.16 26.49
N PRO A 150 -8.50 8.40 26.03
CA PRO A 150 -9.66 8.63 25.19
C PRO A 150 -9.55 7.89 23.85
N GLY A 151 -10.70 7.63 23.22
CA GLY A 151 -10.73 7.04 21.87
C GLY A 151 -10.51 5.53 21.80
N ARG A 152 -10.37 4.80 22.92
CA ARG A 152 -10.14 3.35 22.95
C ARG A 152 -11.19 2.56 22.16
N LYS A 153 -12.48 2.92 22.28
CA LYS A 153 -13.59 2.25 21.58
C LYS A 153 -13.50 2.41 20.07
N ALA A 154 -12.92 3.51 19.57
CA ALA A 154 -12.81 3.80 18.14
C ALA A 154 -11.89 2.84 17.38
N PHE A 155 -10.99 2.15 18.07
CA PHE A 155 -10.08 1.18 17.47
C PHE A 155 -10.61 -0.26 17.54
N VAL A 156 -11.70 -0.53 18.25
CA VAL A 156 -12.26 -1.87 18.34
C VAL A 156 -13.03 -2.18 17.06
N SER A 157 -12.49 -3.06 16.25
CA SER A 157 -13.14 -3.56 15.04
C SER A 157 -14.47 -4.23 15.36
N GLY A 158 -15.52 -3.89 14.64
CA GLY A 158 -16.82 -4.56 14.73
C GLY A 158 -16.74 -6.03 14.32
N LYS A 159 -15.93 -6.34 13.28
CA LYS A 159 -15.76 -7.70 12.74
C LYS A 159 -14.86 -8.57 13.61
N ARG A 160 -13.71 -8.04 14.03
CA ARG A 160 -12.68 -8.82 14.76
C ARG A 160 -12.77 -8.70 16.28
N ARG A 161 -13.53 -7.76 16.80
CA ARG A 161 -13.64 -7.44 18.23
C ARG A 161 -12.29 -7.17 18.92
N GLN A 162 -11.31 -6.74 18.15
CA GLN A 162 -9.94 -6.44 18.57
C GLN A 162 -9.58 -5.00 18.22
N ASN A 163 -8.55 -4.46 18.88
CA ASN A 163 -8.02 -3.15 18.52
C ASN A 163 -7.24 -3.26 17.20
N THR A 164 -7.72 -2.57 16.18
CA THR A 164 -7.17 -2.62 14.84
C THR A 164 -7.10 -1.22 14.23
N VAL A 165 -6.34 -1.14 13.17
CA VAL A 165 -6.33 -0.05 12.19
C VAL A 165 -6.62 -0.62 10.83
N LYS A 166 -7.15 0.22 9.94
CA LYS A 166 -7.52 -0.14 8.56
C LYS A 166 -6.85 0.79 7.57
N THR A 167 -6.58 0.25 6.39
CA THR A 167 -6.11 1.00 5.22
C THR A 167 -6.79 0.48 3.98
N THR A 168 -7.04 1.36 3.02
CA THR A 168 -7.49 0.99 1.68
C THR A 168 -6.27 0.69 0.83
N THR A 169 -6.25 -0.44 0.14
CA THR A 169 -5.16 -0.84 -0.76
C THR A 169 -5.68 -0.93 -2.19
N PHE A 170 -4.86 -0.47 -3.12
CA PHE A 170 -5.14 -0.51 -4.55
C PHE A 170 -4.14 -1.43 -5.22
N SER A 171 -4.63 -2.36 -6.01
CA SER A 171 -3.82 -3.26 -6.83
C SER A 171 -4.42 -3.38 -8.23
N ASP A 172 -3.64 -3.88 -9.16
CA ASP A 172 -4.12 -4.22 -10.50
C ASP A 172 -4.72 -5.64 -10.55
N GLY A 173 -5.22 -6.03 -11.72
CA GLY A 173 -5.79 -7.35 -11.97
C GLY A 173 -4.79 -8.52 -11.82
N GLN A 174 -3.50 -8.23 -11.60
CA GLN A 174 -2.45 -9.22 -11.36
C GLN A 174 -1.98 -9.26 -9.91
N GLY A 175 -2.59 -8.44 -9.04
CA GLY A 175 -2.24 -8.34 -7.63
C GLY A 175 -0.94 -7.58 -7.37
N ARG A 176 -0.52 -6.71 -8.29
CA ARG A 176 0.61 -5.80 -8.07
C ARG A 176 0.10 -4.58 -7.29
N ALA A 177 0.76 -4.26 -6.18
CA ALA A 177 0.34 -3.17 -5.30
C ALA A 177 0.68 -1.82 -5.95
N LEU A 178 -0.34 -1.02 -6.26
CA LEU A 178 -0.22 0.29 -6.90
C LEU A 178 -0.21 1.42 -5.88
N PHE A 179 -0.97 1.30 -4.79
CA PHE A 179 -1.11 2.37 -3.81
C PHE A 179 -1.66 1.86 -2.47
N SER A 180 -1.45 2.64 -1.43
CA SER A 180 -2.09 2.42 -0.13
C SER A 180 -2.56 3.74 0.45
N GLY A 181 -3.82 3.77 0.85
CA GLY A 181 -4.48 4.94 1.41
C GLY A 181 -4.12 5.23 2.86
N VAL A 182 -4.87 6.12 3.47
CA VAL A 182 -4.62 6.62 4.82
C VAL A 182 -5.01 5.59 5.87
N VAL A 183 -4.19 5.47 6.93
CA VAL A 183 -4.50 4.62 8.09
C VAL A 183 -5.67 5.17 8.88
N ARG A 184 -6.72 4.37 9.04
CA ARG A 184 -7.96 4.69 9.74
C ARG A 184 -8.14 3.81 10.98
N ARG A 185 -9.01 4.24 11.88
CA ARG A 185 -9.37 3.48 13.10
C ARG A 185 -10.19 2.25 12.72
N GLY A 186 -9.91 1.09 13.33
CA GLY A 186 -10.51 -0.19 12.97
C GLY A 186 -12.04 -0.27 13.12
N ARG A 187 -12.66 0.59 13.94
CA ARG A 187 -14.13 0.68 14.05
C ARG A 187 -14.79 1.39 12.86
N MET A 188 -14.03 2.17 12.09
CA MET A 188 -14.58 2.86 10.92
C MET A 188 -15.10 1.84 9.91
N HIS A 189 -16.29 2.04 9.37
CA HIS A 189 -16.83 1.20 8.31
C HIS A 189 -16.02 1.40 7.02
N ASP A 190 -15.81 0.34 6.24
CA ASP A 190 -14.96 0.39 5.04
C ASP A 190 -15.50 1.41 4.01
N GLN A 191 -16.81 1.49 3.84
CA GLN A 191 -17.45 2.50 3.00
C GLN A 191 -17.21 3.93 3.49
N THR A 192 -17.17 4.16 4.81
CA THR A 192 -16.85 5.48 5.36
C THR A 192 -15.39 5.84 5.10
N ALA A 193 -14.48 4.86 5.17
CA ALA A 193 -13.08 5.05 4.81
C ALA A 193 -12.93 5.46 3.35
N VAL A 194 -13.55 4.73 2.43
CA VAL A 194 -13.57 5.00 0.98
C VAL A 194 -14.09 6.41 0.68
N ARG A 195 -15.21 6.81 1.28
CA ARG A 195 -15.77 8.17 1.10
C ARG A 195 -14.83 9.26 1.62
N SER A 196 -14.21 9.03 2.78
CA SER A 196 -13.31 10.02 3.40
C SER A 196 -11.96 10.18 2.67
N GLU A 197 -11.63 9.26 1.76
CA GLU A 197 -10.45 9.31 0.90
C GLU A 197 -10.71 9.95 -0.47
N GLY A 198 -11.97 10.33 -0.77
CA GLY A 198 -12.33 10.94 -2.04
C GLY A 198 -12.30 9.99 -3.24
N ILE A 199 -12.39 8.66 -3.00
CA ILE A 199 -12.28 7.65 -4.06
C ILE A 199 -13.43 7.79 -5.08
N ALA A 200 -14.66 8.05 -4.63
CA ALA A 200 -15.80 8.25 -5.52
C ALA A 200 -15.61 9.44 -6.45
N GLU A 201 -14.96 10.50 -5.96
CA GLU A 201 -14.67 11.68 -6.77
C GLU A 201 -13.65 11.37 -7.87
N GLN A 202 -12.64 10.55 -7.58
CA GLN A 202 -11.68 10.12 -8.59
C GLN A 202 -12.34 9.31 -9.72
N PHE A 203 -13.30 8.44 -9.40
CA PHE A 203 -14.09 7.74 -10.41
C PHE A 203 -14.89 8.69 -11.31
N ARG A 204 -15.51 9.73 -10.74
CA ARG A 204 -16.25 10.73 -11.54
C ARG A 204 -15.34 11.51 -12.47
N GLN A 205 -14.10 11.79 -12.04
CA GLN A 205 -13.09 12.48 -12.87
C GLN A 205 -12.50 11.57 -13.96
N HIS A 206 -12.54 10.25 -13.76
CA HIS A 206 -11.98 9.24 -14.66
C HIS A 206 -13.04 8.19 -15.04
N PRO A 207 -14.03 8.54 -15.90
CA PRO A 207 -15.17 7.69 -16.20
C PRO A 207 -14.81 6.36 -16.91
N GLN A 208 -13.62 6.25 -17.48
CA GLN A 208 -13.10 5.06 -18.14
C GLN A 208 -12.43 4.07 -17.18
N VAL A 209 -12.22 4.43 -15.91
CA VAL A 209 -11.58 3.55 -14.94
C VAL A 209 -12.60 2.63 -14.31
N GLU A 210 -12.33 1.33 -14.34
CA GLU A 210 -13.15 0.31 -13.71
C GLU A 210 -12.46 -0.25 -12.45
N ALA A 211 -13.26 -0.68 -11.47
CA ALA A 211 -12.75 -1.33 -10.28
C ALA A 211 -13.63 -2.46 -9.76
N GLU A 212 -13.00 -3.43 -9.10
CA GLU A 212 -13.68 -4.41 -8.26
C GLU A 212 -13.43 -4.12 -6.79
N VAL A 213 -14.48 -4.16 -5.99
CA VAL A 213 -14.45 -3.95 -4.55
C VAL A 213 -14.94 -5.17 -3.79
N ASP A 214 -14.64 -5.22 -2.47
CA ASP A 214 -15.22 -6.22 -1.59
C ASP A 214 -16.63 -5.84 -1.12
N GLU A 215 -17.28 -6.74 -0.37
CA GLU A 215 -18.62 -6.51 0.22
C GLU A 215 -18.66 -5.28 1.14
N GLY A 216 -17.57 -4.99 1.83
CA GLY A 216 -17.48 -3.84 2.74
C GLY A 216 -17.56 -2.48 2.03
N CYS A 217 -17.22 -2.46 0.74
CA CYS A 217 -17.21 -1.27 -0.11
C CYS A 217 -18.37 -1.25 -1.12
N ARG A 218 -19.36 -2.13 -0.99
CA ARG A 218 -20.53 -2.25 -1.88
C ARG A 218 -21.25 -0.91 -2.15
N GLY A 219 -21.25 0.00 -1.18
CA GLY A 219 -21.88 1.30 -1.37
C GLY A 219 -21.25 2.14 -2.47
N LEU A 220 -19.94 1.92 -2.76
CA LEU A 220 -19.27 2.56 -3.89
C LEU A 220 -19.81 1.98 -5.22
N ALA A 221 -20.01 0.67 -5.30
CA ALA A 221 -20.61 0.03 -6.48
C ALA A 221 -22.07 0.44 -6.71
N ASN A 222 -22.83 0.68 -5.63
CA ASN A 222 -24.20 1.19 -5.76
C ASN A 222 -24.24 2.65 -6.23
N GLU A 223 -23.23 3.45 -5.89
CA GLU A 223 -23.10 4.86 -6.29
C GLU A 223 -22.59 4.99 -7.73
N LEU A 224 -21.74 4.07 -8.17
CA LEU A 224 -21.04 4.09 -9.47
C LEU A 224 -21.14 2.71 -10.15
N PRO A 225 -22.36 2.27 -10.53
CA PRO A 225 -22.60 0.91 -11.01
C PRO A 225 -21.90 0.59 -12.34
N ASP A 226 -21.65 1.61 -13.16
CA ASP A 226 -21.00 1.45 -14.47
C ASP A 226 -19.47 1.30 -14.37
N GLN A 227 -18.87 1.70 -13.24
CA GLN A 227 -17.43 1.70 -13.05
C GLN A 227 -16.97 0.72 -11.96
N VAL A 228 -17.83 0.44 -10.97
CA VAL A 228 -17.45 -0.33 -9.79
C VAL A 228 -18.30 -1.56 -9.64
N SER A 229 -17.69 -2.72 -9.62
CA SER A 229 -18.36 -3.99 -9.37
C SER A 229 -18.10 -4.52 -7.96
N ALA A 230 -19.17 -5.02 -7.32
CA ALA A 230 -19.13 -5.66 -6.01
C ALA A 230 -19.64 -7.11 -6.08
N PRO A 231 -19.39 -7.94 -5.05
CA PRO A 231 -19.91 -9.31 -5.00
C PRO A 231 -21.43 -9.37 -5.21
N PRO A 232 -21.97 -10.39 -5.90
CA PRO A 232 -23.41 -10.53 -6.08
C PRO A 232 -24.15 -10.65 -4.74
N HIS A 233 -25.29 -9.98 -4.62
CA HIS A 233 -26.11 -9.97 -3.40
C HIS A 233 -26.45 -11.39 -2.93
N LYS A 234 -26.59 -11.57 -1.61
CA LYS A 234 -27.12 -12.79 -1.05
C LYS A 234 -28.62 -12.89 -1.46
N LEU A 235 -28.99 -13.97 -2.10
CA LEU A 235 -30.40 -14.25 -2.43
C LEU A 235 -31.17 -14.63 -1.15
N LYS A 236 -32.47 -14.46 -1.22
CA LYS A 236 -33.40 -14.99 -0.22
C LYS A 236 -33.35 -16.52 -0.23
N ASP A 237 -33.74 -17.14 0.89
CA ASP A 237 -33.63 -18.58 1.05
C ASP A 237 -34.68 -19.34 0.13
N ASP A 238 -35.70 -18.66 -0.31
CA ASP A 238 -36.76 -19.14 -1.23
C ASP A 238 -36.51 -18.83 -2.72
N ALA A 239 -35.35 -18.26 -3.05
CA ALA A 239 -35.04 -17.88 -4.44
C ALA A 239 -35.06 -19.10 -5.39
N PRO A 240 -35.53 -18.91 -6.65
CA PRO A 240 -35.57 -19.95 -7.65
C PRO A 240 -34.22 -20.60 -7.94
N LEU A 241 -34.20 -21.87 -8.30
CA LEU A 241 -32.98 -22.63 -8.59
C LEU A 241 -32.12 -21.97 -9.66
N GLY A 242 -32.73 -21.40 -10.71
CA GLY A 242 -32.03 -20.68 -11.78
C GLY A 242 -31.26 -19.47 -11.26
N GLU A 243 -31.88 -18.66 -10.39
CA GLU A 243 -31.21 -17.50 -9.78
C GLU A 243 -30.07 -17.91 -8.85
N ARG A 244 -30.27 -19.00 -8.08
CA ARG A 244 -29.21 -19.56 -7.23
C ARG A 244 -28.02 -20.03 -8.06
N HIS A 245 -28.28 -20.65 -9.22
CA HIS A 245 -27.21 -21.09 -10.12
C HIS A 245 -26.47 -19.90 -10.73
N ALA A 246 -27.19 -18.94 -11.31
CA ALA A 246 -26.62 -17.72 -11.88
C ALA A 246 -25.77 -16.96 -10.86
N ARG A 247 -26.26 -16.82 -9.61
CA ARG A 247 -25.50 -16.19 -8.53
C ARG A 247 -24.24 -16.98 -8.17
N ARG A 248 -24.32 -18.31 -8.14
CA ARG A 248 -23.15 -19.17 -7.84
C ARG A 248 -22.06 -18.96 -8.89
N GLU A 249 -22.44 -18.92 -10.15
CA GLU A 249 -21.51 -18.66 -11.26
C GLU A 249 -20.92 -17.25 -11.20
N ALA A 250 -21.75 -16.23 -10.98
CA ALA A 250 -21.26 -14.85 -10.83
C ALA A 250 -20.28 -14.73 -9.67
N ARG A 251 -20.58 -15.36 -8.52
CA ARG A 251 -19.68 -15.40 -7.36
C ARG A 251 -18.39 -16.14 -7.67
N ARG A 252 -18.45 -17.26 -8.41
CA ARG A 252 -17.26 -18.02 -8.82
C ARG A 252 -16.36 -17.19 -9.72
N ARG A 253 -16.91 -16.51 -10.73
CA ARG A 253 -16.18 -15.61 -11.63
C ARG A 253 -15.49 -14.49 -10.85
N GLN A 254 -16.21 -13.82 -9.97
CA GLN A 254 -15.65 -12.75 -9.15
C GLN A 254 -14.59 -13.28 -8.17
N SER A 255 -14.82 -14.42 -7.51
CA SER A 255 -13.83 -15.03 -6.62
C SER A 255 -12.51 -15.33 -7.36
N SER A 256 -12.61 -15.86 -8.59
CA SER A 256 -11.44 -16.10 -9.43
C SER A 256 -10.67 -14.81 -9.75
N ARG A 257 -11.37 -13.72 -10.07
CA ARG A 257 -10.75 -12.42 -10.33
C ARG A 257 -10.11 -11.81 -9.07
N ARG A 258 -10.63 -12.13 -7.88
CA ARG A 258 -10.12 -11.62 -6.60
C ARG A 258 -8.94 -12.39 -6.02
N ILE A 259 -8.56 -13.53 -6.55
CA ILE A 259 -7.38 -14.30 -6.11
C ILE A 259 -6.13 -13.40 -6.11
N CYS A 260 -6.00 -12.52 -7.08
CA CYS A 260 -4.88 -11.58 -7.14
C CYS A 260 -4.81 -10.62 -5.94
N VAL A 261 -5.95 -10.19 -5.41
CA VAL A 261 -6.03 -9.34 -4.20
C VAL A 261 -5.55 -10.11 -2.97
N GLU A 262 -5.93 -11.38 -2.86
CA GLU A 262 -5.47 -12.25 -1.77
C GLU A 262 -3.95 -12.45 -1.83
N HIS A 263 -3.38 -12.58 -3.02
CA HIS A 263 -1.93 -12.62 -3.21
C HIS A 263 -1.25 -11.30 -2.80
N ALA A 264 -1.80 -10.16 -3.19
CA ALA A 264 -1.30 -8.85 -2.75
C ALA A 264 -1.32 -8.74 -1.22
N ASN A 265 -2.44 -9.09 -0.60
CA ASN A 265 -2.58 -9.08 0.85
C ASN A 265 -1.63 -10.08 1.55
N ALA A 266 -1.37 -11.24 0.94
CA ALA A 266 -0.41 -12.21 1.46
C ALA A 266 1.01 -11.63 1.46
N GLU A 267 1.39 -10.84 0.46
CA GLU A 267 2.69 -10.16 0.45
C GLU A 267 2.84 -9.14 1.57
N TYR A 268 1.80 -8.34 1.84
CA TYR A 268 1.79 -7.45 3.01
C TYR A 268 1.98 -8.24 4.30
N LYS A 269 1.28 -9.36 4.47
CA LYS A 269 1.36 -10.21 5.67
C LYS A 269 2.71 -10.92 5.85
N GLN A 270 3.57 -10.94 4.84
CA GLN A 270 4.94 -11.41 5.01
C GLN A 270 5.79 -10.47 5.87
N TRP A 271 5.34 -9.24 6.13
CA TRP A 271 5.98 -8.26 6.98
C TRP A 271 5.38 -8.30 8.38
N ARG A 272 6.20 -8.54 9.39
CA ARG A 272 5.72 -8.78 10.75
C ARG A 272 4.77 -7.70 11.30
N PRO A 273 5.02 -6.39 11.09
CA PRO A 273 4.11 -5.32 11.50
C PRO A 273 2.71 -5.41 10.90
N MET A 274 2.57 -6.04 9.72
CA MET A 274 1.29 -6.20 9.03
C MET A 274 0.49 -7.40 9.52
N GLN A 275 1.11 -8.34 10.22
CA GLN A 275 0.42 -9.43 10.92
C GLN A 275 -0.14 -8.93 12.25
N ARG A 276 0.71 -8.30 13.04
CA ARG A 276 0.39 -7.68 14.33
C ARG A 276 1.41 -6.61 14.64
N TYR A 277 0.93 -5.39 14.88
CA TYR A 277 1.80 -4.27 15.21
C TYR A 277 1.93 -4.09 16.72
N THR A 278 3.14 -4.22 17.23
CA THR A 278 3.46 -4.10 18.65
C THR A 278 4.13 -2.79 19.04
N GLY A 279 4.48 -1.94 18.05
CA GLY A 279 5.05 -0.61 18.25
C GLY A 279 4.05 0.42 18.77
N ARG A 280 4.46 1.66 18.83
CA ARG A 280 3.56 2.78 19.11
C ARG A 280 2.56 2.93 17.98
N ARG A 281 1.28 3.05 18.30
CA ARG A 281 0.22 3.14 17.29
C ARG A 281 0.38 4.36 16.38
N GLU A 282 0.91 5.44 16.90
CA GLU A 282 1.20 6.68 16.19
C GLU A 282 2.22 6.47 15.05
N ASP A 283 3.17 5.54 15.24
CA ASP A 283 4.21 5.20 14.26
C ASP A 283 3.71 4.18 13.20
N PHE A 284 2.50 3.65 13.37
CA PHE A 284 1.98 2.61 12.46
C PHE A 284 1.81 3.13 11.04
N ALA A 285 1.30 4.34 10.85
CA ALA A 285 1.05 4.91 9.54
C ALA A 285 2.33 4.99 8.70
N GLU A 286 3.41 5.50 9.27
CA GLU A 286 4.72 5.55 8.59
C GLU A 286 5.29 4.16 8.34
N THR A 287 5.17 3.25 9.31
CA THR A 287 5.62 1.84 9.17
C THR A 287 4.84 1.14 8.07
N HIS A 288 3.53 1.32 8.00
CA HIS A 288 2.67 0.77 6.97
C HIS A 288 3.03 1.28 5.58
N LEU A 289 3.18 2.59 5.41
CA LEU A 289 3.55 3.19 4.13
C LEU A 289 4.93 2.73 3.66
N ALA A 290 5.90 2.57 4.58
CA ALA A 290 7.21 2.02 4.24
C ALA A 290 7.09 0.60 3.68
N ILE A 291 6.32 -0.26 4.34
CA ILE A 291 6.07 -1.64 3.88
C ILE A 291 5.31 -1.64 2.56
N ALA A 292 4.28 -0.80 2.44
CA ALA A 292 3.47 -0.71 1.23
C ALA A 292 4.30 -0.32 0.00
N ALA A 293 5.20 0.67 0.13
CA ALA A 293 6.11 1.06 -0.93
C ALA A 293 7.09 -0.06 -1.31
N LEU A 294 7.62 -0.80 -0.31
CA LEU A 294 8.51 -1.95 -0.55
C LEU A 294 7.78 -3.12 -1.22
N VAL A 295 6.54 -3.39 -0.83
CA VAL A 295 5.68 -4.40 -1.47
C VAL A 295 5.37 -3.99 -2.91
N SER A 296 5.07 -2.73 -3.15
CA SER A 296 4.86 -2.18 -4.49
C SER A 296 6.08 -2.38 -5.38
N ASP A 297 7.27 -2.01 -4.92
CA ASP A 297 8.52 -2.22 -5.65
C ASP A 297 8.78 -3.69 -6.02
N ARG A 298 8.49 -4.59 -5.08
CA ARG A 298 8.65 -6.03 -5.30
C ARG A 298 7.62 -6.58 -6.26
N SER A 299 6.36 -6.21 -6.09
CA SER A 299 5.25 -6.71 -6.91
C SER A 299 5.30 -6.19 -8.35
N ALA A 300 5.75 -4.94 -8.54
CA ALA A 300 5.91 -4.36 -9.88
C ALA A 300 6.95 -5.09 -10.74
N ARG A 301 7.90 -5.79 -10.12
CA ARG A 301 8.92 -6.60 -10.81
C ARG A 301 8.47 -8.02 -11.14
N ARG A 302 7.28 -8.42 -10.71
CA ARG A 302 6.74 -9.73 -11.08
C ARG A 302 6.46 -9.75 -12.57
N THR A 303 7.14 -10.67 -13.28
CA THR A 303 6.77 -10.99 -14.65
C THR A 303 5.35 -11.53 -14.64
N THR A 304 4.50 -10.98 -15.47
CA THR A 304 3.18 -11.50 -15.75
C THR A 304 3.32 -12.95 -16.19
N ARG A 305 2.88 -13.90 -15.36
CA ARG A 305 2.56 -15.22 -15.90
C ARG A 305 1.40 -14.99 -16.88
N ARG A 306 1.70 -14.98 -18.17
CA ARG A 306 0.67 -15.16 -19.20
C ARG A 306 -0.10 -16.41 -18.79
N THR A 307 -1.41 -16.29 -18.65
CA THR A 307 -2.34 -17.37 -18.36
C THR A 307 -2.43 -18.31 -19.58
N THR A 308 -1.37 -19.06 -19.80
CA THR A 308 -1.37 -20.15 -20.79
C THR A 308 -1.72 -21.50 -20.19
N SER A 309 -2.00 -21.58 -18.88
CA SER A 309 -2.25 -22.87 -18.24
C SER A 309 -3.68 -23.40 -18.47
N THR A 310 -4.65 -22.56 -18.83
CA THR A 310 -6.03 -23.02 -19.06
C THR A 310 -6.24 -23.58 -20.47
N GLU A 311 -5.51 -23.12 -21.47
CA GLU A 311 -5.54 -23.66 -22.83
C GLU A 311 -4.85 -25.03 -22.93
N LEU A 312 -3.77 -25.24 -22.19
CA LEU A 312 -3.02 -26.51 -22.21
C LEU A 312 -3.77 -27.70 -21.58
N VAL A 313 -4.72 -27.44 -20.69
CA VAL A 313 -5.53 -28.52 -20.06
C VAL A 313 -6.67 -28.98 -20.97
N LEU A 314 -7.15 -28.11 -21.85
CA LEU A 314 -8.22 -28.43 -22.82
C LEU A 314 -7.71 -29.10 -24.12
N ALA A 315 -6.40 -29.11 -24.35
CA ALA A 315 -5.77 -29.65 -25.55
C ALA A 315 -5.25 -31.08 -25.44
N ARG A 316 -5.60 -31.82 -24.37
CA ARG A 316 -5.36 -33.29 -24.35
C ARG A 316 -6.58 -34.01 -24.92
N PRO A 317 -6.57 -34.48 -26.16
CA PRO A 317 -7.58 -35.42 -26.63
C PRO A 317 -7.43 -36.71 -25.80
N ASN A 318 -8.56 -37.21 -25.31
CA ASN A 318 -8.63 -38.56 -24.78
C ASN A 318 -8.06 -39.53 -25.83
N ALA A 319 -6.86 -40.01 -25.59
CA ALA A 319 -6.37 -41.17 -26.31
C ALA A 319 -6.89 -42.41 -25.57
N CYS A 320 -7.68 -43.18 -26.31
CA CYS A 320 -8.14 -44.51 -25.94
C CYS A 320 -6.98 -45.44 -25.57
#